data_446e7a2f892ee3a03d01a9e026b71018
#
_entry.id   446e7a2f892ee3a03d01a9e026b71018
#
_cell.length_a   1.000
_cell.length_b   1.000
_cell.length_c   1.000
_cell.angle_alpha   90.00
_cell.angle_beta   90.00
_cell.angle_gamma   90.00
#
_symmetry.space_group_name_H-M   'P 1'
#
loop_
_entity.id
_entity.type
_entity.pdbx_description
1 polymer ?
#
loop_
_entity_poly.entity_id
_entity_poly.type
_entity_poly.pdbx_seq_one_letter_code
_entity_poly.pdbx_strand_id
1 'polypeptide(L)'
;DNTAPTVTLTDTDSDNLVSGSSVVTITATFSEAMAVTPTINITGEVSNVAMTASSTADVWIYPWTVSTTTSGIVSATVAGTDLSGKAYAGTTSITFTIDNTAPTVTLTDTDANNIVTGSNVVTITATFSEAMSVTPTINITGEVSNVAMTASSTASIWIYPWTVSTTTSGIVSATVAGTDLSGKAYAGTTSITFTID
;
A
#
# COMPACT_ATOMS: atom_id res chain seq x y z
N ASP A 1 -20.77 -37.20 16.66
CA ASP A 1 -21.21 -36.00 15.94
C ASP A 1 -21.31 -36.28 14.44
N ASN A 2 -22.28 -35.70 13.81
CA ASN A 2 -22.50 -35.84 12.35
C ASN A 2 -22.56 -34.47 11.62
N THR A 3 -22.23 -33.43 12.34
CA THR A 3 -22.22 -32.03 11.84
C THR A 3 -20.80 -31.68 11.38
N ALA A 4 -20.65 -31.13 10.20
CA ALA A 4 -19.37 -30.61 9.77
C ALA A 4 -19.10 -29.23 10.40
N PRO A 5 -17.86 -28.91 10.77
CA PRO A 5 -17.54 -27.62 11.36
C PRO A 5 -17.78 -26.48 10.36
N THR A 6 -18.11 -25.31 10.90
CA THR A 6 -18.07 -24.03 10.16
C THR A 6 -16.83 -23.25 10.58
N VAL A 7 -16.43 -22.23 9.80
CA VAL A 7 -15.29 -21.36 10.12
C VAL A 7 -15.61 -19.90 9.87
N THR A 8 -15.08 -19.05 10.73
CA THR A 8 -14.98 -17.60 10.51
C THR A 8 -13.50 -17.25 10.34
N LEU A 9 -13.17 -16.48 9.31
CA LEU A 9 -11.83 -15.96 9.07
C LEU A 9 -11.80 -14.48 9.40
N THR A 10 -10.77 -14.05 10.12
CA THR A 10 -10.45 -12.64 10.37
C THR A 10 -8.96 -12.43 10.18
N ASP A 11 -8.53 -11.19 10.06
CA ASP A 11 -7.14 -10.82 9.93
C ASP A 11 -6.82 -9.51 10.66
N THR A 12 -5.54 -9.14 10.66
CA THR A 12 -5.04 -7.93 11.34
C THR A 12 -4.88 -6.73 10.41
N ASP A 13 -5.10 -6.90 9.12
CA ASP A 13 -5.09 -5.80 8.16
C ASP A 13 -6.44 -5.08 8.16
N SER A 14 -6.45 -3.76 7.98
CA SER A 14 -7.67 -2.96 8.14
C SER A 14 -8.45 -2.73 6.85
N ASP A 15 -7.79 -2.87 5.69
CA ASP A 15 -8.35 -2.55 4.37
C ASP A 15 -8.06 -3.61 3.30
N ASN A 16 -7.34 -4.66 3.68
CA ASN A 16 -6.93 -5.77 2.82
C ASN A 16 -6.07 -5.33 1.62
N LEU A 17 -5.39 -4.18 1.74
CA LEU A 17 -4.39 -3.70 0.79
C LEU A 17 -3.00 -3.85 1.41
N VAL A 18 -2.24 -4.81 0.93
CA VAL A 18 -0.96 -5.20 1.51
C VAL A 18 0.18 -5.09 0.51
N SER A 19 1.40 -4.96 0.99
CA SER A 19 2.60 -4.95 0.14
C SER A 19 3.67 -5.89 0.67
N GLY A 20 4.65 -6.22 -0.15
CA GLY A 20 5.71 -7.16 0.20
C GLY A 20 6.44 -6.78 1.49
N SER A 21 6.70 -7.80 2.30
CA SER A 21 7.21 -7.75 3.67
C SER A 21 6.19 -7.33 4.75
N SER A 22 4.97 -6.94 4.41
CA SER A 22 3.89 -6.82 5.41
C SER A 22 3.64 -8.16 6.09
N VAL A 23 3.32 -8.14 7.37
CA VAL A 23 2.94 -9.35 8.12
C VAL A 23 1.48 -9.21 8.51
N VAL A 24 0.64 -10.08 7.95
CA VAL A 24 -0.79 -10.16 8.25
C VAL A 24 -1.05 -11.44 9.04
N THR A 25 -1.63 -11.34 10.22
CA THR A 25 -2.03 -12.53 10.98
C THR A 25 -3.47 -12.91 10.62
N ILE A 26 -3.64 -14.05 9.97
CA ILE A 26 -4.95 -14.62 9.65
C ILE A 26 -5.37 -15.55 10.78
N THR A 27 -6.59 -15.36 11.28
CA THR A 27 -7.19 -16.15 12.35
C THR A 27 -8.38 -16.94 11.81
N ALA A 28 -8.36 -18.26 12.01
CA ALA A 28 -9.47 -19.15 11.73
C ALA A 28 -10.13 -19.57 13.03
N THR A 29 -11.40 -19.24 13.22
CA THR A 29 -12.23 -19.68 14.35
C THR A 29 -13.25 -20.68 13.84
N PHE A 30 -13.05 -21.96 14.19
CA PHE A 30 -13.99 -23.03 13.87
C PHE A 30 -15.12 -23.08 14.90
N SER A 31 -16.27 -23.62 14.51
CA SER A 31 -17.41 -23.79 15.41
C SER A 31 -17.16 -24.83 16.51
N GLU A 32 -16.10 -25.62 16.37
CA GLU A 32 -15.76 -26.74 17.29
C GLU A 32 -14.26 -27.05 17.21
N ALA A 33 -13.79 -27.90 18.14
CA ALA A 33 -12.38 -28.29 18.22
C ALA A 33 -11.94 -29.15 17.02
N MET A 34 -10.75 -28.89 16.50
CA MET A 34 -10.16 -29.64 15.39
C MET A 34 -9.38 -30.87 15.90
N ALA A 35 -9.53 -32.01 15.20
CA ALA A 35 -8.80 -33.24 15.49
C ALA A 35 -7.35 -33.20 15.07
N VAL A 36 -7.10 -32.51 13.94
CA VAL A 36 -5.78 -32.32 13.34
C VAL A 36 -5.54 -30.85 13.08
N THR A 37 -4.27 -30.47 13.04
CA THR A 37 -3.87 -29.10 12.72
C THR A 37 -4.46 -28.66 11.40
N PRO A 38 -5.31 -27.62 11.37
CA PRO A 38 -5.82 -27.06 10.13
C PRO A 38 -4.70 -26.50 9.25
N THR A 39 -4.97 -26.45 7.96
CA THR A 39 -4.06 -25.87 6.97
C THR A 39 -4.67 -24.63 6.33
N ILE A 40 -3.81 -23.73 5.86
CA ILE A 40 -4.18 -22.54 5.13
C ILE A 40 -3.59 -22.58 3.72
N ASN A 41 -4.37 -22.08 2.76
CA ASN A 41 -3.96 -21.75 1.40
C ASN A 41 -4.13 -20.24 1.19
N ILE A 42 -3.13 -19.60 0.58
CA ILE A 42 -3.26 -18.24 0.03
C ILE A 42 -2.82 -18.32 -1.42
N THR A 43 -3.73 -18.03 -2.34
CA THR A 43 -3.53 -18.25 -3.77
C THR A 43 -2.23 -17.61 -4.27
N GLY A 44 -1.33 -18.42 -4.83
CA GLY A 44 -0.03 -17.95 -5.35
C GLY A 44 1.03 -17.62 -4.30
N GLU A 45 0.70 -17.66 -3.00
CA GLU A 45 1.59 -17.31 -1.89
C GLU A 45 1.89 -18.50 -0.97
N VAL A 46 0.85 -19.20 -0.52
CA VAL A 46 0.94 -20.24 0.50
C VAL A 46 0.11 -21.44 0.07
N SER A 47 0.65 -22.65 0.18
CA SER A 47 -0.05 -23.88 -0.21
C SER A 47 -0.03 -24.92 0.91
N ASN A 48 -1.21 -25.21 1.50
CA ASN A 48 -1.43 -26.24 2.51
C ASN A 48 -0.46 -26.19 3.69
N VAL A 49 -0.18 -25.00 4.21
CA VAL A 49 0.70 -24.82 5.37
C VAL A 49 -0.09 -24.97 6.65
N ALA A 50 0.50 -25.66 7.62
CA ALA A 50 -0.10 -25.86 8.94
C ALA A 50 -0.25 -24.53 9.68
N MET A 51 -1.43 -24.30 10.26
CA MET A 51 -1.69 -23.18 11.15
C MET A 51 -1.17 -23.47 12.58
N THR A 52 -0.99 -22.45 13.37
CA THR A 52 -0.57 -22.57 14.77
C THR A 52 -1.79 -22.49 15.69
N ALA A 53 -1.90 -23.41 16.65
CA ALA A 53 -2.95 -23.37 17.65
C ALA A 53 -2.85 -22.10 18.51
N SER A 54 -3.99 -21.48 18.78
CA SER A 54 -4.13 -20.38 19.74
C SER A 54 -4.41 -20.94 21.14
N SER A 55 -5.03 -20.16 22.01
CA SER A 55 -5.35 -20.56 23.39
C SER A 55 -6.45 -21.61 23.51
N THR A 56 -7.23 -21.85 22.46
CA THR A 56 -8.35 -22.79 22.40
C THR A 56 -8.23 -23.72 21.19
N ALA A 57 -8.80 -24.91 21.28
CA ALA A 57 -8.68 -25.95 20.25
C ALA A 57 -9.47 -25.69 18.97
N ASP A 58 -10.26 -24.64 18.94
CA ASP A 58 -11.09 -24.18 17.83
C ASP A 58 -10.52 -22.94 17.14
N VAL A 59 -9.49 -22.27 17.71
CA VAL A 59 -8.90 -21.05 17.17
C VAL A 59 -7.46 -21.29 16.71
N TRP A 60 -7.18 -20.97 15.46
CA TRP A 60 -5.91 -21.18 14.79
C TRP A 60 -5.44 -19.92 14.10
N ILE A 61 -4.13 -19.69 14.13
CA ILE A 61 -3.51 -18.48 13.57
C ILE A 61 -2.43 -18.83 12.55
N TYR A 62 -2.26 -17.95 11.56
CA TYR A 62 -1.18 -18.00 10.60
C TYR A 62 -0.62 -16.61 10.35
N PRO A 63 0.63 -16.31 10.77
CA PRO A 63 1.31 -15.07 10.41
C PRO A 63 1.83 -15.19 8.97
N TRP A 64 1.16 -14.54 8.05
CA TRP A 64 1.54 -14.50 6.65
C TRP A 64 2.46 -13.30 6.38
N THR A 65 3.69 -13.57 5.90
CA THR A 65 4.56 -12.54 5.36
C THR A 65 4.32 -12.45 3.85
N VAL A 66 3.82 -11.30 3.41
CA VAL A 66 3.48 -11.05 2.01
C VAL A 66 4.73 -11.08 1.14
N SER A 67 4.67 -11.77 -0.01
CA SER A 67 5.76 -11.81 -0.99
C SER A 67 6.05 -10.43 -1.58
N THR A 68 7.33 -10.15 -1.82
CA THR A 68 7.78 -8.93 -2.51
C THR A 68 7.68 -9.02 -4.04
N THR A 69 7.36 -10.19 -4.58
CA THR A 69 7.35 -10.45 -6.03
C THR A 69 5.96 -10.72 -6.59
N THR A 70 4.97 -11.01 -5.74
CA THR A 70 3.58 -11.21 -6.13
C THR A 70 2.86 -9.86 -6.13
N SER A 71 1.97 -9.63 -7.10
CA SER A 71 1.04 -8.50 -7.13
C SER A 71 -0.32 -8.98 -7.64
N GLY A 72 -1.39 -8.30 -7.22
CA GLY A 72 -2.76 -8.63 -7.59
C GLY A 72 -3.57 -9.24 -6.47
N ILE A 73 -4.72 -9.81 -6.83
CA ILE A 73 -5.70 -10.33 -5.86
C ILE A 73 -5.31 -11.75 -5.46
N VAL A 74 -5.25 -12.00 -4.15
CA VAL A 74 -5.06 -13.32 -3.55
C VAL A 74 -6.20 -13.64 -2.60
N SER A 75 -6.50 -14.93 -2.40
CA SER A 75 -7.57 -15.39 -1.51
C SER A 75 -7.02 -16.40 -0.51
N ALA A 76 -7.26 -16.16 0.76
CA ALA A 76 -6.93 -17.06 1.85
C ALA A 76 -8.13 -17.97 2.16
N THR A 77 -7.90 -19.28 2.19
CA THR A 77 -8.86 -20.32 2.53
C THR A 77 -8.25 -21.31 3.52
N VAL A 78 -9.07 -22.02 4.28
CA VAL A 78 -8.60 -22.99 5.26
C VAL A 78 -9.25 -24.35 5.06
N ALA A 79 -8.56 -25.39 5.54
CA ALA A 79 -9.08 -26.74 5.64
C ALA A 79 -8.84 -27.29 7.05
N GLY A 80 -9.76 -28.10 7.55
CA GLY A 80 -9.66 -28.72 8.87
C GLY A 80 -10.66 -29.87 9.02
N THR A 81 -10.45 -30.72 10.03
CA THR A 81 -11.31 -31.85 10.37
C THR A 81 -11.54 -31.85 11.87
N ASP A 82 -12.80 -32.00 12.28
CA ASP A 82 -13.19 -32.00 13.67
C ASP A 82 -12.83 -33.32 14.39
N LEU A 83 -13.09 -33.40 15.70
CA LEU A 83 -12.83 -34.58 16.52
C LEU A 83 -13.67 -35.80 16.12
N SER A 84 -14.77 -35.61 15.40
CA SER A 84 -15.64 -36.68 14.90
C SER A 84 -15.24 -37.21 13.52
N GLY A 85 -14.21 -36.61 12.90
CA GLY A 85 -13.71 -36.95 11.58
C GLY A 85 -14.45 -36.23 10.43
N LYS A 86 -15.27 -35.21 10.71
CA LYS A 86 -15.93 -34.41 9.67
C LYS A 86 -15.03 -33.27 9.20
N ALA A 87 -14.80 -33.20 7.91
CA ALA A 87 -14.05 -32.12 7.31
C ALA A 87 -14.91 -30.86 7.15
N TYR A 88 -14.30 -29.70 7.37
CA TYR A 88 -14.85 -28.42 6.92
C TYR A 88 -15.07 -28.45 5.40
N ALA A 89 -16.28 -28.19 4.97
CA ALA A 89 -16.70 -28.26 3.57
C ALA A 89 -17.17 -26.92 2.99
N GLY A 90 -16.99 -25.81 3.74
CA GLY A 90 -17.39 -24.48 3.32
C GLY A 90 -16.38 -23.82 2.37
N THR A 91 -16.74 -22.64 1.90
CA THR A 91 -15.95 -21.81 0.95
C THR A 91 -15.59 -20.44 1.55
N THR A 92 -15.57 -20.32 2.87
CA THR A 92 -15.20 -19.08 3.55
C THR A 92 -13.77 -18.66 3.16
N SER A 93 -13.61 -17.42 2.76
CA SER A 93 -12.33 -16.87 2.34
C SER A 93 -12.19 -15.40 2.74
N ILE A 94 -10.95 -14.95 2.86
CA ILE A 94 -10.59 -13.53 2.92
C ILE A 94 -9.80 -13.21 1.64
N THR A 95 -10.07 -12.06 1.04
CA THR A 95 -9.39 -11.61 -0.17
C THR A 95 -8.51 -10.40 0.15
N PHE A 96 -7.27 -10.43 -0.31
CA PHE A 96 -6.32 -9.32 -0.20
C PHE A 96 -5.91 -8.85 -1.59
N THR A 97 -5.56 -7.58 -1.70
CA THR A 97 -4.87 -7.02 -2.86
C THR A 97 -3.41 -6.77 -2.50
N ILE A 98 -2.51 -7.44 -3.19
CA ILE A 98 -1.06 -7.20 -3.03
C ILE A 98 -0.65 -6.17 -4.06
N ASP A 99 -0.14 -5.02 -3.59
CA ASP A 99 0.46 -4.01 -4.44
C ASP A 99 1.94 -3.82 -4.09
N ASN A 100 2.81 -4.23 -4.98
CA ASN A 100 4.26 -4.10 -4.90
C ASN A 100 4.81 -3.07 -5.89
N THR A 101 3.94 -2.34 -6.58
CA THR A 101 4.32 -1.34 -7.57
C THR A 101 4.56 0.00 -6.88
N ALA A 102 5.72 0.59 -7.07
CA ALA A 102 5.95 1.95 -6.60
C ALA A 102 5.29 2.95 -7.56
N PRO A 103 4.73 4.05 -7.06
CA PRO A 103 4.12 5.06 -7.90
C PRO A 103 5.16 5.71 -8.83
N THR A 104 4.71 6.13 -10.01
CA THR A 104 5.45 7.04 -10.90
C THR A 104 4.85 8.44 -10.79
N VAL A 105 5.58 9.48 -11.22
CA VAL A 105 5.08 10.85 -11.21
C VAL A 105 5.41 11.58 -12.51
N THR A 106 4.50 12.42 -12.95
CA THR A 106 4.71 13.44 -13.97
C THR A 106 4.60 14.82 -13.31
N LEU A 107 5.58 15.69 -13.55
CA LEU A 107 5.57 17.06 -13.08
C LEU A 107 5.25 17.98 -14.26
N THR A 108 4.39 18.96 -14.02
CA THR A 108 4.08 20.06 -14.95
C THR A 108 4.01 21.35 -14.15
N ASP A 109 4.08 22.48 -14.84
CA ASP A 109 3.99 23.80 -14.22
C ASP A 109 3.24 24.80 -15.13
N THR A 110 3.00 25.99 -14.61
CA THR A 110 2.27 27.05 -15.30
C THR A 110 3.17 28.05 -16.04
N ASP A 111 4.48 27.93 -15.92
CA ASP A 111 5.41 28.77 -16.67
C ASP A 111 5.66 28.18 -18.07
N ALA A 112 5.72 29.03 -19.08
CA ALA A 112 5.78 28.57 -20.48
C ALA A 112 7.19 28.25 -20.98
N ASN A 113 8.23 28.76 -20.31
CA ASN A 113 9.62 28.68 -20.79
C ASN A 113 10.63 28.33 -19.68
N ASN A 114 10.16 28.15 -18.47
CA ASN A 114 10.95 27.86 -17.27
C ASN A 114 12.02 28.93 -16.95
N ILE A 115 11.79 30.19 -17.39
CA ILE A 115 12.58 31.35 -17.03
C ILE A 115 11.72 32.26 -16.16
N VAL A 116 12.07 32.35 -14.89
CA VAL A 116 11.25 33.01 -13.86
C VAL A 116 12.04 34.13 -13.18
N THR A 117 11.34 35.11 -12.66
CA THR A 117 11.94 36.23 -11.91
C THR A 117 11.36 36.31 -10.52
N GLY A 118 12.06 36.96 -9.61
CA GLY A 118 11.60 37.13 -8.24
C GLY A 118 10.18 37.70 -8.16
N SER A 119 9.38 37.16 -7.24
CA SER A 119 7.96 37.41 -7.05
C SER A 119 7.01 36.76 -8.08
N ASN A 120 7.51 36.08 -9.13
CA ASN A 120 6.64 35.23 -9.94
C ASN A 120 6.00 34.16 -9.10
N VAL A 121 4.76 33.80 -9.43
CA VAL A 121 4.08 32.64 -8.84
C VAL A 121 3.95 31.57 -9.92
N VAL A 122 4.62 30.45 -9.72
CA VAL A 122 4.56 29.26 -10.59
C VAL A 122 3.83 28.17 -9.85
N THR A 123 2.76 27.64 -10.42
CA THR A 123 2.08 26.47 -9.84
C THR A 123 2.69 25.20 -10.40
N ILE A 124 3.33 24.40 -9.56
CA ILE A 124 3.86 23.09 -9.92
C ILE A 124 2.81 22.05 -9.60
N THR A 125 2.51 21.17 -10.56
CA THR A 125 1.56 20.07 -10.42
C THR A 125 2.30 18.75 -10.50
N ALA A 126 2.11 17.89 -9.49
CA ALA A 126 2.56 16.52 -9.48
C ALA A 126 1.37 15.58 -9.74
N THR A 127 1.43 14.80 -10.81
CA THR A 127 0.45 13.77 -11.13
C THR A 127 1.10 12.40 -10.93
N PHE A 128 0.74 11.72 -9.85
CA PHE A 128 1.17 10.36 -9.57
C PHE A 128 0.32 9.35 -10.34
N SER A 129 0.88 8.17 -10.62
CA SER A 129 0.17 7.07 -11.31
C SER A 129 -0.99 6.51 -10.49
N GLU A 130 -1.00 6.77 -9.17
CA GLU A 130 -1.95 6.24 -8.21
C GLU A 130 -2.17 7.19 -7.02
N ALA A 131 -3.11 6.83 -6.13
CA ALA A 131 -3.43 7.65 -4.96
C ALA A 131 -2.32 7.57 -3.91
N MET A 132 -2.03 8.71 -3.27
CA MET A 132 -1.05 8.80 -2.19
C MET A 132 -1.71 8.60 -0.82
N SER A 133 -1.04 7.83 0.06
CA SER A 133 -1.50 7.58 1.45
C SER A 133 -1.26 8.77 2.36
N VAL A 134 -0.19 9.51 2.11
CA VAL A 134 0.19 10.72 2.85
C VAL A 134 0.39 11.88 1.90
N THR A 135 0.27 13.09 2.41
CA THR A 135 0.51 14.32 1.64
C THR A 135 1.93 14.31 1.06
N PRO A 136 2.11 14.32 -0.27
CA PRO A 136 3.41 14.44 -0.89
C PRO A 136 4.10 15.75 -0.54
N THR A 137 5.42 15.72 -0.61
CA THR A 137 6.25 16.91 -0.39
C THR A 137 7.00 17.32 -1.65
N ILE A 138 7.35 18.60 -1.73
CA ILE A 138 8.14 19.18 -2.80
C ILE A 138 9.43 19.79 -2.25
N ASN A 139 10.51 19.62 -3.01
CA ASN A 139 11.77 20.33 -2.86
C ASN A 139 12.04 21.19 -4.10
N ILE A 140 12.48 22.42 -3.91
CA ILE A 140 13.03 23.26 -4.98
C ILE A 140 14.40 23.72 -4.50
N THR A 141 15.45 23.34 -5.17
CA THR A 141 16.85 23.54 -4.74
C THR A 141 17.12 25.00 -4.38
N GLY A 142 17.53 25.26 -3.13
CA GLY A 142 17.80 26.61 -2.64
C GLY A 142 16.57 27.49 -2.31
N GLU A 143 15.36 27.03 -2.63
CA GLU A 143 14.12 27.77 -2.48
C GLU A 143 13.15 27.14 -1.46
N VAL A 144 12.88 25.83 -1.61
CA VAL A 144 11.87 25.10 -0.85
C VAL A 144 12.42 23.75 -0.39
N SER A 145 12.21 23.40 0.85
CA SER A 145 12.70 22.12 1.41
C SER A 145 11.57 21.34 2.08
N ASN A 146 11.20 20.19 1.52
CA ASN A 146 10.21 19.24 2.06
C ASN A 146 8.88 19.88 2.49
N VAL A 147 8.35 20.78 1.69
CA VAL A 147 7.07 21.43 1.97
C VAL A 147 5.93 20.57 1.45
N ALA A 148 4.87 20.45 2.26
CA ALA A 148 3.67 19.70 1.88
C ALA A 148 2.98 20.34 0.67
N MET A 149 2.60 19.53 -0.30
CA MET A 149 1.77 19.93 -1.43
C MET A 149 0.29 19.96 -1.03
N THR A 150 -0.54 20.62 -1.80
CA THR A 150 -1.99 20.68 -1.59
C THR A 150 -2.69 19.70 -2.52
N ALA A 151 -3.63 18.91 -1.99
CA ALA A 151 -4.44 18.01 -2.79
C ALA A 151 -5.28 18.79 -3.82
N SER A 152 -5.34 18.29 -5.03
CA SER A 152 -6.27 18.76 -6.07
C SER A 152 -7.57 17.96 -6.02
N SER A 153 -8.25 17.80 -7.15
CA SER A 153 -9.54 17.12 -7.25
C SER A 153 -9.49 15.59 -7.05
N THR A 154 -8.30 15.00 -7.08
CA THR A 154 -8.08 13.54 -6.93
C THR A 154 -6.91 13.28 -5.99
N ALA A 155 -6.91 12.11 -5.34
CA ALA A 155 -5.85 11.70 -4.41
C ALA A 155 -4.49 11.43 -5.09
N SER A 156 -4.41 11.47 -6.42
CA SER A 156 -3.18 11.30 -7.20
C SER A 156 -2.63 12.61 -7.76
N ILE A 157 -3.35 13.73 -7.68
CA ILE A 157 -2.92 15.02 -8.22
C ILE A 157 -2.71 16.02 -7.10
N TRP A 158 -1.52 16.60 -7.04
CA TRP A 158 -1.07 17.51 -5.99
C TRP A 158 -0.47 18.77 -6.59
N ILE A 159 -0.70 19.91 -5.96
CA ILE A 159 -0.25 21.22 -6.46
C ILE A 159 0.58 21.93 -5.39
N TYR A 160 1.51 22.75 -5.85
CA TYR A 160 2.27 23.66 -5.02
C TYR A 160 2.43 25.02 -5.73
N PRO A 161 1.83 26.10 -5.21
CA PRO A 161 2.07 27.45 -5.70
C PRO A 161 3.42 27.96 -5.14
N TRP A 162 4.44 27.99 -5.97
CA TRP A 162 5.76 28.48 -5.62
C TRP A 162 5.88 29.96 -5.93
N THR A 163 6.17 30.78 -4.92
CA THR A 163 6.57 32.17 -5.11
C THR A 163 8.08 32.23 -5.19
N VAL A 164 8.62 32.63 -6.34
CA VAL A 164 10.06 32.71 -6.59
C VAL A 164 10.70 33.76 -5.68
N SER A 165 11.83 33.42 -5.05
CA SER A 165 12.59 34.33 -4.20
C SER A 165 13.15 35.50 -5.03
N THR A 166 13.22 36.70 -4.43
CA THR A 166 13.88 37.86 -5.00
C THR A 166 15.39 37.90 -4.78
N THR A 167 15.91 36.95 -4.01
CA THR A 167 17.33 36.90 -3.60
C THR A 167 18.10 35.72 -4.19
N THR A 168 17.40 34.76 -4.80
CA THR A 168 18.00 33.59 -5.47
C THR A 168 18.12 33.90 -6.96
N SER A 169 19.19 33.42 -7.59
CA SER A 169 19.39 33.48 -9.05
C SER A 169 20.07 32.19 -9.52
N GLY A 170 19.93 31.89 -10.80
CA GLY A 170 20.52 30.70 -11.42
C GLY A 170 19.56 29.53 -11.53
N ILE A 171 20.09 28.33 -11.71
CA ILE A 171 19.30 27.13 -12.01
C ILE A 171 18.83 26.47 -10.70
N VAL A 172 17.54 26.22 -10.61
CA VAL A 172 16.90 25.46 -9.52
C VAL A 172 16.14 24.26 -10.09
N SER A 173 16.00 23.21 -9.31
CA SER A 173 15.30 21.98 -9.70
C SER A 173 14.21 21.62 -8.69
N ALA A 174 13.01 21.43 -9.16
CA ALA A 174 11.87 20.95 -8.36
C ALA A 174 11.76 19.43 -8.46
N THR A 175 11.69 18.78 -7.31
CA THR A 175 11.49 17.33 -7.15
C THR A 175 10.41 17.06 -6.12
N VAL A 176 9.80 15.88 -6.15
CA VAL A 176 8.74 15.50 -5.21
C VAL A 176 9.01 14.15 -4.56
N ALA A 177 8.41 13.94 -3.40
CA ALA A 177 8.38 12.67 -2.71
C ALA A 177 6.94 12.34 -2.29
N GLY A 178 6.58 11.06 -2.30
CA GLY A 178 5.27 10.58 -1.89
C GLY A 178 5.28 9.08 -1.64
N THR A 179 4.25 8.57 -0.99
CA THR A 179 4.04 7.16 -0.69
C THR A 179 2.60 6.81 -1.03
N ASP A 180 2.38 5.72 -1.75
CA ASP A 180 1.06 5.25 -2.14
C ASP A 180 0.28 4.62 -0.97
N LEU A 181 -0.94 4.16 -1.24
CA LEU A 181 -1.81 3.52 -0.25
C LEU A 181 -1.25 2.18 0.26
N SER A 182 -0.45 1.49 -0.54
CA SER A 182 0.20 0.22 -0.16
C SER A 182 1.49 0.41 0.66
N GLY A 183 1.93 1.65 0.87
CA GLY A 183 3.15 2.00 1.59
C GLY A 183 4.41 2.02 0.72
N LYS A 184 4.28 1.96 -0.63
CA LYS A 184 5.43 2.07 -1.54
C LYS A 184 5.77 3.52 -1.81
N ALA A 185 7.02 3.89 -1.57
CA ALA A 185 7.50 5.24 -1.84
C ALA A 185 7.83 5.42 -3.33
N TYR A 186 7.52 6.61 -3.87
CA TYR A 186 8.06 7.05 -5.15
C TYR A 186 9.60 7.06 -5.07
N ALA A 187 10.23 6.34 -5.96
CA ALA A 187 11.70 6.16 -5.99
C ALA A 187 12.35 6.77 -7.26
N GLY A 188 11.59 7.49 -8.07
CA GLY A 188 12.09 8.10 -9.30
C GLY A 188 12.85 9.41 -9.07
N THR A 189 13.43 9.94 -10.14
CA THR A 189 14.23 11.19 -10.16
C THR A 189 13.60 12.27 -11.06
N THR A 190 12.29 12.16 -11.31
CA THR A 190 11.58 13.17 -12.15
C THR A 190 11.72 14.55 -11.53
N SER A 191 12.11 15.52 -12.36
CA SER A 191 12.30 16.91 -11.95
C SER A 191 11.89 17.89 -13.04
N ILE A 192 11.55 19.11 -12.64
CA ILE A 192 11.45 20.28 -13.52
C ILE A 192 12.57 21.24 -13.12
N THR A 193 13.23 21.84 -14.12
CA THR A 193 14.31 22.80 -13.90
C THR A 193 13.85 24.19 -14.34
N PHE A 194 14.09 25.18 -13.50
CA PHE A 194 13.84 26.60 -13.78
C PHE A 194 15.15 27.39 -13.75
N THR A 195 15.21 28.47 -14.52
CA THR A 195 16.25 29.50 -14.43
C THR A 195 15.64 30.73 -13.78
N ILE A 196 16.21 31.17 -12.65
CA ILE A 196 15.80 32.41 -11.96
C ILE A 196 16.74 33.51 -12.47
N ASP A 197 16.17 34.55 -13.15
CA ASP A 197 16.89 35.69 -13.71
C ASP A 197 16.70 36.95 -12.84
#